data_184f99ef1ac1ddd8534c09194f111eaf
#
_entry.id   184f99ef1ac1ddd8534c09194f111eaf
#
_cell.length_a   1.000
_cell.length_b   1.000
_cell.length_c   1.000
_cell.angle_alpha   90.00
_cell.angle_beta   90.00
_cell.angle_gamma   90.00
#
_symmetry.space_group_name_H-M   'P 1'
#
loop_
_entity.id
_entity.type
_entity.pdbx_description
1 polymer ?
#
loop_
_entity_poly.entity_id
_entity_poly.type
_entity_poly.pdbx_seq_one_letter_code
_entity_poly.pdbx_strand_id
1 'polypeptide(L)'
;MIGVPVEHKLAMACEQRLGRMVDVASTFNLHRIASPAGNFRPRKSTRLVAALTEDDLCLLEFRYRVVGFEVGAALCRFPRRRLVSQWRHRPWAWPAVWRVDLSWPELATYVEGSLIGGDDADRIMGLLAADEFEAADAAGAVGGEELCE
;
A
#
# COMPACT_ATOMS: atom_id res chain seq x y z
N MET A 1 -11.21 -3.18 -29.09
CA MET A 1 -12.11 -2.86 -27.97
C MET A 1 -11.31 -2.32 -26.81
N ILE A 2 -11.77 -1.26 -26.27
CA ILE A 2 -11.18 -0.71 -25.07
C ILE A 2 -11.92 -1.30 -23.87
N GLY A 3 -11.26 -2.23 -23.21
CA GLY A 3 -11.78 -2.79 -21.98
C GLY A 3 -11.53 -1.88 -20.79
N VAL A 4 -11.93 -2.35 -19.60
CA VAL A 4 -11.59 -1.69 -18.34
C VAL A 4 -10.06 -1.67 -18.23
N PRO A 5 -9.43 -0.54 -17.86
CA PRO A 5 -7.98 -0.49 -17.63
C PRO A 5 -7.53 -1.58 -16.66
N VAL A 6 -6.30 -2.06 -16.83
CA VAL A 6 -5.74 -3.14 -15.98
C VAL A 6 -5.84 -2.77 -14.49
N GLU A 7 -5.61 -1.53 -14.17
CA GLU A 7 -5.69 -1.00 -12.81
C GLU A 7 -7.09 -1.16 -12.21
N HIS A 8 -8.12 -0.82 -12.97
CA HIS A 8 -9.50 -1.00 -12.51
C HIS A 8 -9.85 -2.47 -12.30
N LYS A 9 -9.36 -3.34 -13.19
CA LYS A 9 -9.56 -4.78 -13.03
C LYS A 9 -8.91 -5.29 -11.76
N LEU A 10 -7.74 -4.77 -11.43
CA LEU A 10 -7.02 -5.13 -10.22
C LEU A 10 -7.80 -4.72 -8.97
N ALA A 11 -8.28 -3.48 -8.93
CA ALA A 11 -9.11 -2.99 -7.83
C ALA A 11 -10.39 -3.82 -7.67
N MET A 12 -11.07 -4.13 -8.76
CA MET A 12 -12.28 -4.95 -8.73
C MET A 12 -12.01 -6.35 -8.21
N ALA A 13 -10.91 -6.96 -8.62
CA ALA A 13 -10.53 -8.29 -8.13
C ALA A 13 -10.24 -8.26 -6.62
N CYS A 14 -9.60 -7.20 -6.14
CA CYS A 14 -9.37 -7.02 -4.71
C CYS A 14 -10.68 -6.84 -3.94
N GLU A 15 -11.62 -6.07 -4.48
CA GLU A 15 -12.95 -5.90 -3.88
C GLU A 15 -13.67 -7.22 -3.69
N GLN A 16 -13.60 -8.09 -4.68
CA GLN A 16 -14.21 -9.41 -4.62
C GLN A 16 -13.60 -10.26 -3.51
N ARG A 17 -12.29 -10.16 -3.33
CA ARG A 17 -11.60 -10.94 -2.28
C ARG A 17 -11.81 -10.37 -0.89
N LEU A 18 -11.85 -9.05 -0.76
CA LEU A 18 -11.96 -8.40 0.55
C LEU A 18 -13.40 -8.23 1.00
N GLY A 19 -14.36 -8.28 0.07
CA GLY A 19 -15.76 -7.97 0.37
C GLY A 19 -15.97 -6.51 0.76
N ARG A 20 -15.10 -5.62 0.29
CA ARG A 20 -15.09 -4.18 0.61
C ARG A 20 -14.74 -3.38 -0.63
N MET A 21 -15.18 -2.13 -0.66
CA MET A 21 -14.78 -1.20 -1.68
C MET A 21 -13.28 -0.89 -1.57
N VAL A 22 -12.60 -0.91 -2.70
CA VAL A 22 -11.18 -0.59 -2.80
C VAL A 22 -11.01 0.73 -3.53
N ASP A 23 -10.36 1.69 -2.90
CA ASP A 23 -10.14 3.01 -3.48
C ASP A 23 -9.14 2.93 -4.65
N VAL A 24 -8.08 2.18 -4.45
CA VAL A 24 -7.03 1.99 -5.45
C VAL A 24 -6.24 0.71 -5.13
N ALA A 25 -5.75 0.05 -6.16
CA ALA A 25 -4.89 -1.12 -6.03
C ALA A 25 -3.75 -1.05 -7.05
N SER A 26 -2.57 -1.49 -6.65
CA SER A 26 -1.39 -1.54 -7.52
C SER A 26 -0.53 -2.73 -7.15
N THR A 27 0.26 -3.20 -8.11
CA THR A 27 1.21 -4.28 -7.83
C THR A 27 2.30 -3.79 -6.90
N PHE A 28 2.68 -4.66 -5.99
CA PHE A 28 3.65 -4.36 -4.94
C PHE A 28 4.66 -5.50 -4.82
N ASN A 29 5.93 -5.17 -4.93
CA ASN A 29 7.00 -6.13 -4.71
C ASN A 29 7.46 -6.03 -3.26
N LEU A 30 7.22 -7.09 -2.49
CA LEU A 30 7.66 -7.17 -1.11
C LEU A 30 9.13 -7.53 -1.05
N HIS A 31 9.94 -6.71 -0.37
CA HIS A 31 11.35 -6.97 -0.14
C HIS A 31 11.62 -7.48 1.26
N ARG A 32 10.87 -6.99 2.24
CA ARG A 32 11.06 -7.39 3.63
C ARG A 32 9.83 -7.03 4.45
N ILE A 33 9.51 -7.89 5.41
CA ILE A 33 8.53 -7.60 6.45
C ILE A 33 9.13 -7.97 7.81
N ALA A 34 9.01 -7.07 8.77
CA ALA A 34 9.42 -7.26 10.14
C ALA A 34 8.22 -7.00 11.04
N SER A 35 7.93 -7.95 11.93
CA SER A 35 6.80 -7.86 12.84
C SER A 35 7.14 -8.60 14.14
N PRO A 36 6.30 -8.50 15.17
CA PRO A 36 6.52 -9.27 16.41
C PRO A 36 6.60 -10.78 16.18
N ALA A 37 5.99 -11.28 15.10
CA ALA A 37 6.06 -12.70 14.73
C ALA A 37 7.38 -13.11 14.10
N GLY A 38 8.23 -12.15 13.70
CA GLY A 38 9.54 -12.40 13.11
C GLY A 38 9.81 -11.56 11.88
N ASN A 39 11.01 -11.75 11.33
CA ASN A 39 11.44 -11.08 10.11
C ASN A 39 11.34 -12.05 8.94
N PHE A 40 10.77 -11.59 7.84
CA PHE A 40 10.72 -12.32 6.59
C PHE A 40 11.38 -11.49 5.50
N ARG A 41 12.33 -12.09 4.80
CA ARG A 41 13.00 -11.49 3.66
C ARG A 41 13.07 -12.52 2.54
N PRO A 42 12.23 -12.40 1.51
CA PRO A 42 12.23 -13.37 0.42
C PRO A 42 13.56 -13.28 -0.37
N ARG A 43 14.01 -14.40 -0.91
CA ARG A 43 15.20 -14.46 -1.76
C ARG A 43 15.02 -13.61 -3.02
N LYS A 44 13.81 -13.62 -3.56
CA LYS A 44 13.39 -12.76 -4.66
C LYS A 44 12.20 -11.95 -4.19
N SER A 45 12.04 -10.76 -4.73
CA SER A 45 10.88 -9.94 -4.41
C SER A 45 9.60 -10.75 -4.66
N THR A 46 8.75 -10.81 -3.64
CA THR A 46 7.45 -11.46 -3.77
C THR A 46 6.46 -10.46 -4.32
N ARG A 47 5.82 -10.82 -5.43
CA ARG A 47 4.81 -9.94 -6.05
C ARG A 47 3.47 -10.11 -5.37
N LEU A 48 2.95 -9.01 -4.86
CA LEU A 48 1.66 -8.92 -4.21
C LEU A 48 0.86 -7.79 -4.85
N VAL A 49 -0.34 -7.57 -4.33
CA VAL A 49 -1.14 -6.38 -4.63
C VAL A 49 -1.29 -5.58 -3.36
N ALA A 50 -1.01 -4.29 -3.43
CA ALA A 50 -1.35 -3.35 -2.37
C ALA A 50 -2.69 -2.72 -2.71
N ALA A 51 -3.67 -2.87 -1.83
CA ALA A 51 -5.00 -2.32 -1.99
C ALA A 51 -5.34 -1.41 -0.83
N LEU A 52 -5.77 -0.18 -1.14
CA LEU A 52 -6.25 0.75 -0.13
C LEU A 52 -7.77 0.70 -0.08
N THR A 53 -8.30 0.37 1.09
CA THR A 53 -9.71 0.56 1.41
C THR A 53 -9.85 1.86 2.19
N GLU A 54 -11.05 2.19 2.63
CA GLU A 54 -11.26 3.37 3.46
C GLU A 54 -10.43 3.33 4.76
N ASP A 55 -10.33 2.16 5.38
CA ASP A 55 -9.72 2.01 6.70
C ASP A 55 -8.35 1.33 6.70
N ASP A 56 -8.05 0.55 5.66
CA ASP A 56 -6.91 -0.38 5.68
C ASP A 56 -6.03 -0.29 4.45
N LEU A 57 -4.77 -0.65 4.64
CA LEU A 57 -3.88 -1.07 3.56
C LEU A 57 -3.79 -2.59 3.64
N CYS A 58 -4.17 -3.25 2.56
CA CYS A 58 -4.15 -4.72 2.47
C CYS A 58 -3.11 -5.18 1.46
N LEU A 59 -2.39 -6.23 1.79
CA LEU A 59 -1.48 -6.90 0.85
C LEU A 59 -2.09 -8.25 0.52
N LEU A 60 -2.35 -8.50 -0.77
CA LEU A 60 -2.98 -9.71 -1.26
C LEU A 60 -2.05 -10.47 -2.18
N GLU A 61 -2.22 -11.77 -2.25
CA GLU A 61 -1.49 -12.60 -3.20
C GLU A 61 -1.84 -12.21 -4.63
N PHE A 62 -0.83 -12.27 -5.49
CA PHE A 62 -0.97 -11.95 -6.91
C PHE A 62 -0.27 -13.00 -7.75
N ARG A 63 -0.94 -13.49 -8.79
CA ARG A 63 -0.36 -14.44 -9.74
C ARG A 63 -0.74 -14.06 -11.16
N TYR A 64 0.22 -14.13 -12.06
CA TYR A 64 -0.07 -14.08 -13.48
C TYR A 64 -0.62 -15.44 -13.94
N ARG A 65 -1.60 -15.37 -14.80
CA ARG A 65 -2.15 -16.53 -15.50
C ARG A 65 -1.77 -16.43 -16.99
N VAL A 66 -1.98 -17.52 -17.73
CA VAL A 66 -1.78 -17.52 -19.19
C VAL A 66 -2.60 -16.39 -19.82
N VAL A 67 -3.82 -16.16 -19.32
CA VAL A 67 -4.63 -15.01 -19.70
C VAL A 67 -4.99 -14.23 -18.44
N GLY A 68 -4.45 -13.01 -18.33
CA GLY A 68 -4.75 -12.12 -17.23
C GLY A 68 -4.00 -12.42 -15.93
N PHE A 69 -4.69 -12.24 -14.83
CA PHE A 69 -4.12 -12.39 -13.50
C PHE A 69 -5.16 -12.89 -12.51
N GLU A 70 -4.68 -13.35 -11.36
CA GLU A 70 -5.53 -13.77 -10.25
C GLU A 70 -5.06 -13.11 -8.97
N VAL A 71 -6.01 -12.58 -8.20
CA VAL A 71 -5.77 -12.05 -6.86
C VAL A 71 -6.21 -13.10 -5.86
N GLY A 72 -5.31 -13.47 -4.97
CA GLY A 72 -5.56 -14.47 -3.95
C GLY A 72 -5.97 -13.88 -2.61
N ALA A 73 -5.67 -14.62 -1.54
CA ALA A 73 -6.04 -14.24 -0.19
C ALA A 73 -5.26 -13.00 0.29
N ALA A 74 -5.87 -12.24 1.18
CA ALA A 74 -5.19 -11.16 1.88
C ALA A 74 -4.21 -11.76 2.90
N LEU A 75 -2.93 -11.42 2.75
CA LEU A 75 -1.88 -11.87 3.66
C LEU A 75 -1.78 -10.98 4.88
N CYS A 76 -1.97 -9.69 4.69
CA CYS A 76 -1.86 -8.69 5.74
C CYS A 76 -2.93 -7.63 5.56
N ARG A 77 -3.38 -7.09 6.68
CA ARG A 77 -4.31 -5.97 6.72
C ARG A 77 -3.84 -5.03 7.83
N PHE A 78 -3.47 -3.80 7.46
CA PHE A 78 -2.93 -2.83 8.40
C PHE A 78 -3.78 -1.56 8.42
N PRO A 79 -3.96 -0.92 9.60
CA PRO A 79 -4.70 0.34 9.68
C PRO A 79 -4.03 1.42 8.84
N ARG A 80 -4.77 1.98 7.91
CA ARG A 80 -4.25 2.99 6.99
C ARG A 80 -3.82 4.27 7.70
N ARG A 81 -4.60 4.73 8.68
CA ARG A 81 -4.38 6.02 9.33
C ARG A 81 -3.27 6.04 10.37
N ARG A 82 -2.75 4.86 10.75
CA ARG A 82 -1.66 4.74 11.70
C ARG A 82 -0.32 4.44 11.03
N LEU A 83 -0.33 4.44 9.72
CA LEU A 83 0.83 4.18 8.90
C LEU A 83 1.73 5.42 8.85
N VAL A 84 3.04 5.19 8.99
CA VAL A 84 4.07 6.17 8.67
C VAL A 84 4.79 5.66 7.44
N SER A 85 4.81 6.43 6.37
CA SER A 85 5.46 6.01 5.13
C SER A 85 6.66 6.88 4.81
N GLN A 86 7.71 6.26 4.29
CA GLN A 86 8.83 6.92 3.66
C GLN A 86 8.93 6.36 2.25
N TRP A 87 9.12 7.23 1.28
CA TRP A 87 9.09 6.79 -0.10
C TRP A 87 10.01 7.62 -0.97
N ARG A 88 10.48 6.99 -2.06
CA ARG A 88 11.30 7.64 -3.08
C ARG A 88 10.78 7.23 -4.43
N HIS A 89 10.49 8.21 -5.27
CA HIS A 89 10.12 7.98 -6.65
C HIS A 89 11.37 7.87 -7.50
N ARG A 90 11.44 6.83 -8.34
CA ARG A 90 12.55 6.63 -9.28
C ARG A 90 12.02 6.73 -10.70
N PRO A 91 11.86 7.95 -11.23
CA PRO A 91 11.28 8.14 -12.56
C PRO A 91 12.15 7.62 -13.70
N TRP A 92 13.46 7.50 -13.48
CA TRP A 92 14.39 6.96 -14.47
C TRP A 92 14.36 5.44 -14.58
N ALA A 93 13.75 4.77 -13.62
CA ALA A 93 13.57 3.32 -13.66
C ALA A 93 12.42 2.97 -14.60
N TRP A 94 12.55 1.85 -15.28
CA TRP A 94 11.48 1.35 -16.14
C TRP A 94 11.02 -0.03 -15.66
N PRO A 95 9.73 -0.19 -15.37
CA PRO A 95 8.70 0.85 -15.25
C PRO A 95 8.97 1.79 -14.08
N ALA A 96 8.31 2.96 -14.06
CA ALA A 96 8.45 3.89 -12.94
C ALA A 96 8.09 3.20 -11.63
N VAL A 97 8.93 3.37 -10.61
CA VAL A 97 8.82 2.62 -9.37
C VAL A 97 8.88 3.57 -8.17
N TRP A 98 7.97 3.34 -7.22
CA TRP A 98 8.01 3.96 -5.91
C TRP A 98 8.64 2.97 -4.92
N ARG A 99 9.83 3.29 -4.41
CA ARG A 99 10.40 2.57 -3.27
C ARG A 99 9.68 3.04 -2.02
N VAL A 100 9.15 2.10 -1.25
CA VAL A 100 8.26 2.41 -0.14
C VAL A 100 8.71 1.67 1.10
N ASP A 101 8.87 2.42 2.19
CA ASP A 101 9.08 1.88 3.51
C ASP A 101 7.87 2.26 4.35
N LEU A 102 7.11 1.26 4.76
CA LEU A 102 5.87 1.42 5.50
C LEU A 102 6.06 0.96 6.93
N SER A 103 5.67 1.78 7.88
CA SER A 103 5.85 1.48 9.29
C SER A 103 4.55 1.69 10.06
N TRP A 104 4.25 0.74 10.93
CA TRP A 104 3.16 0.85 11.89
C TRP A 104 3.77 0.74 13.29
N PRO A 105 4.25 1.85 13.87
CA PRO A 105 4.95 1.81 15.16
C PRO A 105 4.13 1.17 16.28
N GLU A 106 2.82 1.41 16.31
CA GLU A 106 1.93 0.84 17.32
C GLU A 106 1.84 -0.68 17.23
N LEU A 107 2.06 -1.24 16.05
CA LEU A 107 2.04 -2.68 15.81
C LEU A 107 3.43 -3.29 15.76
N ALA A 108 4.47 -2.48 15.99
CA ALA A 108 5.87 -2.89 15.85
C ALA A 108 6.12 -3.59 14.51
N THR A 109 5.51 -3.08 13.44
CA THR A 109 5.55 -3.69 12.10
C THR A 109 6.19 -2.73 11.09
N TYR A 110 7.03 -3.29 10.23
CA TYR A 110 7.71 -2.58 9.17
C TYR A 110 7.66 -3.39 7.88
N VAL A 111 7.32 -2.74 6.78
CA VAL A 111 7.24 -3.36 5.46
C VAL A 111 8.07 -2.54 4.48
N GLU A 112 8.94 -3.22 3.76
CA GLU A 112 9.82 -2.63 2.76
C GLU A 112 9.48 -3.23 1.40
N GLY A 113 9.23 -2.38 0.41
CA GLY A 113 8.84 -2.86 -0.90
C GLY A 113 8.84 -1.78 -1.97
N SER A 114 8.27 -2.12 -3.12
CA SER A 114 8.16 -1.20 -4.25
C SER A 114 6.79 -1.30 -4.90
N LEU A 115 6.14 -0.15 -5.09
CA LEU A 115 4.94 -0.05 -5.91
C LEU A 115 5.38 0.11 -7.36
N ILE A 116 4.85 -0.74 -8.23
CA ILE A 116 5.18 -0.76 -9.64
C ILE A 116 3.96 -0.34 -10.45
N GLY A 117 4.17 0.55 -11.40
CA GLY A 117 3.11 0.99 -12.29
C GLY A 117 3.05 2.50 -12.35
N GLY A 118 2.01 3.02 -12.98
CA GLY A 118 1.87 4.45 -13.23
C GLY A 118 0.92 5.11 -12.24
N ASP A 119 -0.22 5.52 -12.74
CA ASP A 119 -1.17 6.39 -12.04
C ASP A 119 -1.68 5.81 -10.72
N ASP A 120 -1.89 4.50 -10.64
CA ASP A 120 -2.41 3.87 -9.42
C ASP A 120 -1.38 3.87 -8.29
N ALA A 121 -0.13 3.60 -8.60
CA ALA A 121 0.94 3.70 -7.62
C ALA A 121 1.08 5.13 -7.10
N ASP A 122 1.04 6.11 -8.00
CA ASP A 122 1.09 7.52 -7.66
C ASP A 122 -0.10 7.91 -6.78
N ARG A 123 -1.28 7.40 -7.09
CA ARG A 123 -2.49 7.65 -6.31
C ARG A 123 -2.41 7.06 -4.91
N ILE A 124 -1.89 5.84 -4.77
CA ILE A 124 -1.66 5.23 -3.45
C ILE A 124 -0.73 6.13 -2.63
N MET A 125 0.38 6.55 -3.19
CA MET A 125 1.33 7.40 -2.48
C MET A 125 0.73 8.75 -2.11
N GLY A 126 -0.07 9.33 -2.99
CA GLY A 126 -0.78 10.58 -2.72
C GLY A 126 -1.77 10.46 -1.57
N LEU A 127 -2.54 9.37 -1.53
CA LEU A 127 -3.51 9.13 -0.46
C LEU A 127 -2.81 8.89 0.88
N LEU A 128 -1.73 8.12 0.90
CA LEU A 128 -0.96 7.88 2.12
C LEU A 128 -0.30 9.16 2.64
N ALA A 129 0.21 9.99 1.76
CA ALA A 129 0.76 11.30 2.13
C ALA A 129 -0.31 12.21 2.72
N ALA A 130 -1.51 12.23 2.15
CA ALA A 130 -2.64 12.99 2.68
C ALA A 130 -3.03 12.51 4.07
N ASP A 131 -3.06 11.21 4.31
CA ASP A 131 -3.36 10.64 5.63
C ASP A 131 -2.33 11.09 6.68
N GLU A 132 -1.06 11.10 6.34
CA GLU A 132 0.00 11.56 7.25
C GLU A 132 -0.13 13.05 7.55
N PHE A 133 -0.46 13.84 6.54
CA PHE A 133 -0.67 15.27 6.69
C PHE A 133 -1.83 15.55 7.64
N GLU A 134 -2.95 14.85 7.48
CA GLU A 134 -4.12 14.98 8.37
C GLU A 134 -3.77 14.61 9.80
N ALA A 135 -3.03 13.52 10.00
CA ALA A 135 -2.60 13.07 11.32
C ALA A 135 -1.68 14.09 11.99
N ALA A 136 -0.74 14.66 11.25
CA ALA A 136 0.17 15.68 11.76
C ALA A 136 -0.57 16.97 12.11
N ASP A 137 -1.54 17.39 11.30
CA ASP A 137 -2.36 18.56 11.53
C ASP A 137 -3.21 18.39 12.80
N ALA A 138 -3.85 17.24 12.97
CA ALA A 138 -4.63 16.94 14.17
C ALA A 138 -3.75 16.94 15.42
N ALA A 139 -2.57 16.34 15.36
CA ALA A 139 -1.61 16.35 16.48
C ALA A 139 -1.13 17.77 16.79
N GLY A 140 -0.87 18.57 15.77
CA GLY A 140 -0.48 19.96 15.93
C GLY A 140 -1.58 20.80 16.57
N ALA A 141 -2.82 20.61 16.18
CA ALA A 141 -3.98 21.30 16.76
C ALA A 141 -4.13 20.98 18.24
N VAL A 142 -4.00 19.71 18.62
CA VAL A 142 -4.07 19.30 20.04
C VAL A 142 -2.91 19.89 20.83
N GLY A 143 -1.71 19.84 20.29
CA GLY A 143 -0.54 20.47 20.90
C GLY A 143 -0.69 21.97 21.05
N GLY A 144 -1.28 22.63 20.04
CA GLY A 144 -1.56 24.05 20.09
C GLY A 144 -2.53 24.43 21.20
N GLU A 145 -3.56 23.64 21.41
CA GLU A 145 -4.51 23.84 22.50
C GLU A 145 -3.83 23.72 23.87
N GLU A 146 -2.99 22.74 24.05
CA GLU A 146 -2.23 22.56 25.28
C GLU A 146 -1.29 23.73 25.55
N LEU A 147 -0.66 24.26 24.52
CA LEU A 147 0.25 25.40 24.62
C LEU A 147 -0.48 26.70 24.94
N CYS A 148 -1.74 26.81 24.61
CA CYS A 148 -2.55 28.00 24.87
C CYS A 148 -3.06 28.08 26.32
N GLU A 149 -3.04 26.99 27.01
CA GLU A 149 -3.40 26.94 28.42
C GLU A 149 -2.23 27.42 29.30
#